data_0b6cbd1bb25e969d39229a4cc65815b0
#
_entry.id   0b6cbd1bb25e969d39229a4cc65815b0
#
_cell.length_a   1.000
_cell.length_b   1.000
_cell.length_c   1.000
_cell.angle_alpha   90.00
_cell.angle_beta   90.00
_cell.angle_gamma   90.00
#
_symmetry.space_group_name_H-M   'P 1'
#
loop_
_entity.id
_entity.type
_entity.pdbx_description
1 polymer ?
#
loop_
_entity_poly.entity_id
_entity_poly.type
_entity_poly.pdbx_seq_one_letter_code
_entity_poly.pdbx_strand_id
1 'polypeptide(L)'
;MNFSIERQHPSVLAVRHAISAGWQQEHLLLADVHYDSTHCNRILLKKLLDQAKDKGAGIFICGDWNDAMQGRDDRRASKDDLRGEYKVGHYLDAVVDDSTAFLEPYRDNLLGIGDGNHETSILRHHETNVLGRICHALKVPYMGYAGFVRWMFAYEKDGKRSGMSSLPMWFHHGAGGGGEVTKGTARAQREMGPVPDARIYIGGHIHRSWRIDDARIKLTQAGKVTTERTLHLCIPTLKDEFDLRGGYHVEKGRWPRVIGGYWLRFWHDNMNDARVEFDASLAL
;
A
#
# COMPACT_ATOMS: atom_id res chain seq x y z
N MET A 1 19.72 -0.03 5.60
CA MET A 1 18.31 0.08 6.09
C MET A 1 18.27 -0.28 7.56
N ASN A 2 17.40 0.37 8.32
CA ASN A 2 17.28 0.17 9.78
C ASN A 2 16.17 -0.84 10.14
N PHE A 3 15.80 -1.73 9.21
CA PHE A 3 14.81 -2.77 9.41
C PHE A 3 15.15 -4.05 8.64
N SER A 4 14.56 -5.15 9.06
CA SER A 4 14.59 -6.42 8.34
C SER A 4 13.18 -6.93 8.09
N ILE A 5 13.00 -7.72 7.04
CA ILE A 5 11.72 -8.32 6.68
C ILE A 5 11.79 -9.83 6.78
N GLU A 6 10.70 -10.44 7.25
CA GLU A 6 10.55 -11.88 7.37
C GLU A 6 9.13 -12.28 7.00
N ARG A 7 8.97 -13.22 6.09
CA ARG A 7 7.66 -13.78 5.77
C ARG A 7 7.30 -14.87 6.78
N GLN A 8 6.38 -14.59 7.69
CA GLN A 8 5.95 -15.52 8.74
C GLN A 8 4.83 -16.47 8.27
N HIS A 9 4.03 -16.03 7.30
CA HIS A 9 2.93 -16.79 6.70
C HIS A 9 2.70 -16.25 5.27
N PRO A 10 2.08 -17.00 4.33
CA PRO A 10 1.73 -16.45 3.02
C PRO A 10 1.03 -15.07 3.04
N SER A 11 0.22 -14.82 4.07
CA SER A 11 -0.51 -13.55 4.26
C SER A 11 0.04 -12.68 5.39
N VAL A 12 1.23 -12.97 5.95
CA VAL A 12 1.80 -12.21 7.08
C VAL A 12 3.27 -11.91 6.83
N LEU A 13 3.58 -10.63 6.74
CA LEU A 13 4.93 -10.09 6.66
C LEU A 13 5.30 -9.44 7.99
N ALA A 14 6.43 -9.80 8.58
CA ALA A 14 7.00 -9.10 9.72
C ALA A 14 8.05 -8.10 9.24
N VAL A 15 7.95 -6.86 9.72
CA VAL A 15 8.97 -5.81 9.54
C VAL A 15 9.53 -5.49 10.92
N ARG A 16 10.83 -5.78 11.11
CA ARG A 16 11.48 -5.68 12.42
C ARG A 16 12.40 -4.47 12.47
N HIS A 17 12.25 -3.69 13.52
CA HIS A 17 13.09 -2.54 13.84
C HIS A 17 13.83 -2.77 15.16
N ALA A 18 15.13 -2.47 15.21
CA ALA A 18 15.85 -2.22 16.44
C ALA A 18 15.63 -0.75 16.81
N ILE A 19 15.09 -0.50 18.00
CA ILE A 19 14.73 0.85 18.42
C ILE A 19 15.40 1.22 19.75
N SER A 20 15.69 2.51 19.88
CA SER A 20 16.28 3.11 21.08
C SER A 20 15.56 4.41 21.43
N ALA A 21 16.00 5.09 22.45
CA ALA A 21 15.47 6.40 22.83
C ALA A 21 15.55 7.41 21.65
N GLY A 22 14.45 8.09 21.34
CA GLY A 22 14.38 9.06 20.26
C GLY A 22 14.32 8.47 18.84
N TRP A 23 14.20 7.14 18.72
CA TRP A 23 14.06 6.50 17.42
C TRP A 23 12.78 6.92 16.68
N GLN A 24 12.91 7.11 15.37
CA GLN A 24 11.78 7.32 14.47
C GLN A 24 12.09 6.75 13.09
N GLN A 25 11.06 6.29 12.39
CA GLN A 25 11.14 5.78 11.02
C GLN A 25 9.87 6.07 10.26
N GLU A 26 9.99 6.42 8.98
CA GLU A 26 8.89 6.54 8.04
C GLU A 26 8.89 5.38 7.06
N HIS A 27 7.71 5.00 6.56
CA HIS A 27 7.51 4.04 5.49
C HIS A 27 6.50 4.59 4.49
N LEU A 28 6.71 4.31 3.21
CA LEU A 28 5.83 4.76 2.13
C LEU A 28 4.76 3.70 1.85
N LEU A 29 3.50 4.12 1.89
CA LEU A 29 2.35 3.30 1.50
C LEU A 29 1.79 3.82 0.18
N LEU A 30 1.71 2.94 -0.83
CA LEU A 30 1.15 3.21 -2.15
C LEU A 30 0.02 2.24 -2.46
N ALA A 31 -0.91 2.64 -3.32
CA ALA A 31 -1.93 1.81 -3.93
C ALA A 31 -2.36 2.42 -5.27
N ASP A 32 -3.03 1.65 -6.10
CA ASP A 32 -3.65 2.12 -7.35
C ASP A 32 -2.65 2.94 -8.21
N VAL A 33 -1.47 2.36 -8.43
CA VAL A 33 -0.37 3.01 -9.17
C VAL A 33 -0.66 3.04 -10.66
N HIS A 34 -1.20 1.93 -11.20
CA HIS A 34 -1.51 1.76 -12.63
C HIS A 34 -0.34 2.14 -13.54
N TYR A 35 0.83 1.61 -13.24
CA TYR A 35 2.12 2.02 -13.81
C TYR A 35 2.15 2.03 -15.34
N ASP A 36 1.51 1.07 -16.00
CA ASP A 36 1.44 0.94 -17.45
C ASP A 36 0.39 1.85 -18.12
N SER A 37 -0.49 2.52 -17.34
CA SER A 37 -1.46 3.47 -17.84
C SER A 37 -0.81 4.78 -18.33
N THR A 38 -1.35 5.38 -19.39
CA THR A 38 -0.98 6.74 -19.84
C THR A 38 -1.27 7.79 -18.77
N HIS A 39 -2.23 7.52 -17.90
CA HIS A 39 -2.64 8.43 -16.82
C HIS A 39 -1.79 8.28 -15.55
N CYS A 40 -0.91 7.29 -15.44
CA CYS A 40 -0.01 7.17 -14.29
C CYS A 40 0.95 8.36 -14.22
N ASN A 41 0.95 9.08 -13.12
CA ASN A 41 1.91 10.14 -12.85
C ASN A 41 3.27 9.54 -12.43
N ARG A 42 4.03 9.03 -13.42
CA ARG A 42 5.34 8.39 -13.21
C ARG A 42 6.38 9.36 -12.63
N ILE A 43 6.23 10.67 -12.84
CA ILE A 43 7.12 11.68 -12.28
C ILE A 43 6.95 11.74 -10.77
N LEU A 44 5.70 11.84 -10.29
CA LEU A 44 5.41 11.84 -8.86
C LEU A 44 5.78 10.48 -8.23
N LEU A 45 5.44 9.37 -8.89
CA LEU A 45 5.82 8.03 -8.43
C LEU A 45 7.33 7.95 -8.19
N LYS A 46 8.13 8.32 -9.19
CA LYS A 46 9.59 8.30 -9.07
C LYS A 46 10.08 9.18 -7.94
N LYS A 47 9.56 10.41 -7.80
CA LYS A 47 9.86 11.32 -6.69
C LYS A 47 9.63 10.66 -5.33
N LEU A 48 8.48 10.01 -5.14
CA LEU A 48 8.13 9.36 -3.87
C LEU A 48 9.02 8.16 -3.56
N LEU A 49 9.34 7.35 -4.57
CA LEU A 49 10.24 6.21 -4.43
C LEU A 49 11.69 6.66 -4.12
N ASP A 50 12.17 7.70 -4.80
CA ASP A 50 13.49 8.31 -4.51
C ASP A 50 13.54 8.82 -3.06
N GLN A 51 12.53 9.56 -2.61
CA GLN A 51 12.42 10.01 -1.23
C GLN A 51 12.40 8.85 -0.22
N ALA A 52 11.69 7.76 -0.54
CA ALA A 52 11.68 6.58 0.32
C ALA A 52 13.07 5.94 0.41
N LYS A 53 13.77 5.83 -0.71
CA LYS A 53 15.14 5.32 -0.78
C LYS A 53 16.11 6.20 0.03
N ASP A 54 16.07 7.52 -0.15
CA ASP A 54 16.94 8.47 0.56
C ASP A 54 16.71 8.45 2.08
N LYS A 55 15.46 8.25 2.52
CA LYS A 55 15.09 8.09 3.93
C LYS A 55 15.41 6.70 4.50
N GLY A 56 15.83 5.75 3.68
CA GLY A 56 15.91 4.34 4.08
C GLY A 56 14.57 3.77 4.50
N ALA A 57 13.47 4.30 3.96
CA ALA A 57 12.11 3.88 4.27
C ALA A 57 11.73 2.61 3.52
N GLY A 58 10.95 1.74 4.17
CA GLY A 58 10.29 0.63 3.49
C GLY A 58 9.10 1.11 2.66
N ILE A 59 8.85 0.44 1.55
CA ILE A 59 7.76 0.74 0.61
C ILE A 59 6.80 -0.44 0.58
N PHE A 60 5.52 -0.22 0.87
CA PHE A 60 4.47 -1.22 0.72
C PHE A 60 3.45 -0.76 -0.32
N ILE A 61 3.14 -1.63 -1.29
CA ILE A 61 2.18 -1.35 -2.37
C ILE A 61 0.95 -2.22 -2.19
N CYS A 62 -0.21 -1.59 -1.98
CA CYS A 62 -1.47 -2.24 -1.64
C CYS A 62 -2.36 -2.46 -2.87
N GLY A 63 -1.85 -3.15 -3.90
CA GLY A 63 -2.60 -3.56 -5.09
C GLY A 63 -2.66 -2.50 -6.21
N ASP A 64 -3.11 -2.98 -7.36
CA ASP A 64 -3.23 -2.24 -8.63
C ASP A 64 -1.93 -1.50 -8.98
N TRP A 65 -0.81 -2.24 -8.93
CA TRP A 65 0.47 -1.76 -9.46
C TRP A 65 0.38 -1.56 -10.97
N ASN A 66 -0.23 -2.54 -11.67
CA ASN A 66 -0.46 -2.47 -13.10
C ASN A 66 -1.94 -2.16 -13.41
N ASP A 67 -2.18 -1.42 -14.48
CA ASP A 67 -3.50 -1.25 -15.08
C ASP A 67 -3.91 -2.53 -15.81
N ALA A 68 -3.01 -3.02 -16.65
CA ALA A 68 -3.05 -4.30 -17.38
C ALA A 68 -4.38 -4.60 -18.10
N MET A 69 -5.15 -3.56 -18.46
CA MET A 69 -6.49 -3.67 -19.06
C MET A 69 -6.47 -3.80 -20.60
N GLN A 70 -5.29 -3.81 -21.23
CA GLN A 70 -5.17 -3.75 -22.69
C GLN A 70 -4.98 -5.15 -23.31
N GLY A 71 -5.26 -6.20 -22.55
CA GLY A 71 -5.25 -7.58 -23.06
C GLY A 71 -6.30 -7.79 -24.15
N ARG A 72 -6.06 -8.77 -25.03
CA ARG A 72 -6.85 -8.99 -26.26
C ARG A 72 -8.36 -9.10 -26.03
N ASP A 73 -8.79 -9.69 -24.93
CA ASP A 73 -10.19 -10.02 -24.63
C ASP A 73 -10.74 -9.19 -23.46
N ASP A 74 -10.04 -8.16 -22.98
CA ASP A 74 -10.56 -7.28 -21.92
C ASP A 74 -11.57 -6.29 -22.52
N ARG A 75 -12.83 -6.37 -22.05
CA ARG A 75 -13.91 -5.48 -22.49
C ARG A 75 -13.69 -4.01 -22.14
N ARG A 76 -12.73 -3.72 -21.25
CA ARG A 76 -12.35 -2.37 -20.83
C ARG A 76 -11.20 -1.82 -21.67
N ALA A 77 -10.64 -2.63 -22.58
CA ALA A 77 -9.49 -2.25 -23.37
C ALA A 77 -9.76 -1.00 -24.22
N SER A 78 -8.90 -0.01 -24.05
CA SER A 78 -8.84 1.19 -24.90
C SER A 78 -7.43 1.30 -25.46
N LYS A 79 -7.29 1.17 -26.77
CA LYS A 79 -5.98 1.29 -27.42
C LYS A 79 -5.37 2.68 -27.29
N ASP A 80 -6.21 3.68 -27.02
CA ASP A 80 -5.78 5.07 -26.88
C ASP A 80 -5.10 5.30 -25.50
N ASP A 81 -5.46 4.49 -24.50
CA ASP A 81 -4.88 4.56 -23.15
C ASP A 81 -3.58 3.76 -23.03
N LEU A 82 -3.14 3.10 -24.09
CA LEU A 82 -1.91 2.32 -24.11
C LEU A 82 -0.70 3.20 -24.41
N ARG A 83 0.28 3.18 -23.52
CA ARG A 83 1.58 3.84 -23.77
C ARG A 83 2.27 3.25 -25.00
N GLY A 84 3.03 4.08 -25.70
CA GLY A 84 3.70 3.70 -26.94
C GLY A 84 4.61 2.48 -26.80
N GLU A 85 5.32 2.39 -25.68
CA GLU A 85 6.23 1.29 -25.35
C GLU A 85 5.54 -0.07 -25.20
N TYR A 86 4.24 -0.08 -24.94
CA TYR A 86 3.45 -1.33 -24.79
C TYR A 86 2.63 -1.69 -26.04
N LYS A 87 2.74 -0.93 -27.13
CA LYS A 87 2.08 -1.25 -28.42
C LYS A 87 2.81 -2.38 -29.17
N VAL A 88 3.00 -3.50 -28.48
CA VAL A 88 3.73 -4.70 -28.95
C VAL A 88 2.86 -5.94 -28.89
N GLY A 89 3.23 -6.99 -29.59
CA GLY A 89 2.45 -8.23 -29.66
C GLY A 89 2.47 -9.07 -28.36
N HIS A 90 3.41 -8.77 -27.44
CA HIS A 90 3.61 -9.41 -26.16
C HIS A 90 3.42 -8.43 -24.99
N TYR A 91 2.31 -7.72 -25.00
CA TYR A 91 1.99 -6.63 -24.07
C TYR A 91 2.23 -6.96 -22.59
N LEU A 92 1.74 -8.10 -22.10
CA LEU A 92 1.88 -8.46 -20.68
C LEU A 92 3.33 -8.74 -20.29
N ASP A 93 4.15 -9.28 -21.20
CA ASP A 93 5.58 -9.47 -20.95
C ASP A 93 6.30 -8.12 -20.90
N ALA A 94 5.99 -7.20 -21.83
CA ALA A 94 6.55 -5.85 -21.81
C ALA A 94 6.21 -5.09 -20.51
N VAL A 95 4.99 -5.25 -19.98
CA VAL A 95 4.58 -4.67 -18.69
C VAL A 95 5.38 -5.25 -17.53
N VAL A 96 5.61 -6.57 -17.52
CA VAL A 96 6.44 -7.24 -16.49
C VAL A 96 7.87 -6.72 -16.54
N ASP A 97 8.46 -6.67 -17.73
CA ASP A 97 9.87 -6.27 -17.90
C ASP A 97 10.10 -4.81 -17.51
N ASP A 98 9.24 -3.90 -17.97
CA ASP A 98 9.35 -2.46 -17.66
C ASP A 98 9.09 -2.19 -16.17
N SER A 99 8.04 -2.81 -15.58
CA SER A 99 7.78 -2.69 -14.15
C SER A 99 8.95 -3.21 -13.29
N THR A 100 9.54 -4.32 -13.70
CA THR A 100 10.70 -4.89 -13.01
C THR A 100 11.90 -3.96 -13.10
N ALA A 101 12.23 -3.48 -14.30
CA ALA A 101 13.33 -2.55 -14.52
C ALA A 101 13.15 -1.24 -13.74
N PHE A 102 11.93 -0.70 -13.69
CA PHE A 102 11.62 0.52 -12.96
C PHE A 102 11.75 0.36 -11.43
N LEU A 103 11.34 -0.79 -10.89
CA LEU A 103 11.37 -1.06 -9.44
C LEU A 103 12.74 -1.57 -8.95
N GLU A 104 13.60 -2.09 -9.82
CA GLU A 104 14.90 -2.64 -9.43
C GLU A 104 15.76 -1.71 -8.57
N PRO A 105 15.86 -0.38 -8.85
CA PRO A 105 16.62 0.54 -8.00
C PRO A 105 16.09 0.70 -6.57
N TYR A 106 14.86 0.26 -6.31
CA TYR A 106 14.15 0.38 -5.02
C TYR A 106 13.93 -0.98 -4.36
N ARG A 107 14.43 -2.07 -4.98
CA ARG A 107 14.20 -3.46 -4.54
C ARG A 107 14.41 -3.65 -3.05
N ASP A 108 15.51 -3.15 -2.53
CA ASP A 108 15.86 -3.33 -1.13
C ASP A 108 14.91 -2.56 -0.17
N ASN A 109 14.24 -1.53 -0.65
CA ASN A 109 13.23 -0.79 0.10
C ASN A 109 11.84 -1.44 0.03
N LEU A 110 11.57 -2.32 -0.96
CA LEU A 110 10.26 -2.93 -1.11
C LEU A 110 9.99 -3.94 0.01
N LEU A 111 9.03 -3.63 0.86
CA LEU A 111 8.54 -4.53 1.92
C LEU A 111 7.73 -5.67 1.32
N GLY A 112 6.86 -5.35 0.36
CA GLY A 112 6.01 -6.28 -0.35
C GLY A 112 5.01 -5.57 -1.24
N ILE A 113 4.44 -6.33 -2.18
CA ILE A 113 3.44 -5.84 -3.13
C ILE A 113 2.22 -6.76 -3.07
N GLY A 114 1.04 -6.17 -2.85
CA GLY A 114 -0.25 -6.86 -2.87
C GLY A 114 -0.91 -6.83 -4.24
N ASP A 115 -1.86 -7.75 -4.47
CA ASP A 115 -2.74 -7.72 -5.63
C ASP A 115 -3.85 -6.70 -5.49
N GLY A 116 -4.26 -6.15 -6.62
CA GLY A 116 -5.54 -5.49 -6.77
C GLY A 116 -6.49 -6.25 -7.72
N ASN A 117 -7.60 -5.62 -8.05
CA ASN A 117 -8.58 -6.23 -8.95
C ASN A 117 -8.09 -6.27 -10.42
N HIS A 118 -7.14 -5.45 -10.79
CA HIS A 118 -6.52 -5.48 -12.11
C HIS A 118 -5.64 -6.74 -12.25
N GLU A 119 -4.74 -7.00 -11.33
CA GLU A 119 -3.90 -8.20 -11.35
C GLU A 119 -4.71 -9.49 -11.26
N THR A 120 -5.72 -9.53 -10.36
CA THR A 120 -6.57 -10.73 -10.24
C THR A 120 -7.47 -10.94 -11.46
N SER A 121 -7.83 -9.87 -12.18
CA SER A 121 -8.53 -9.96 -13.46
C SER A 121 -7.66 -10.61 -14.53
N ILE A 122 -6.40 -10.18 -14.65
CA ILE A 122 -5.45 -10.77 -15.60
C ILE A 122 -5.21 -12.25 -15.28
N LEU A 123 -4.99 -12.59 -14.02
CA LEU A 123 -4.84 -13.98 -13.62
C LEU A 123 -6.05 -14.84 -14.03
N ARG A 124 -7.25 -14.32 -13.88
CA ARG A 124 -8.50 -15.02 -14.22
C ARG A 124 -8.72 -15.19 -15.71
N HIS A 125 -8.41 -14.15 -16.50
CA HIS A 125 -8.74 -14.12 -17.92
C HIS A 125 -7.58 -14.55 -18.83
N HIS A 126 -6.35 -14.43 -18.37
CA HIS A 126 -5.14 -14.72 -19.17
C HIS A 126 -4.24 -15.77 -18.53
N GLU A 127 -4.64 -16.36 -17.39
CA GLU A 127 -3.91 -17.43 -16.69
C GLU A 127 -2.43 -17.09 -16.40
N THR A 128 -2.14 -15.78 -16.24
CA THR A 128 -0.79 -15.30 -15.93
C THR A 128 -0.80 -14.38 -14.72
N ASN A 129 0.10 -14.63 -13.79
CA ASN A 129 0.30 -13.78 -12.61
C ASN A 129 1.38 -12.74 -12.91
N VAL A 130 0.98 -11.61 -13.50
CA VAL A 130 1.88 -10.50 -13.87
C VAL A 130 2.64 -9.99 -12.65
N LEU A 131 1.94 -9.67 -11.57
CA LEU A 131 2.57 -9.15 -10.35
C LEU A 131 3.47 -10.19 -9.67
N GLY A 132 3.04 -11.45 -9.63
CA GLY A 132 3.87 -12.53 -9.09
C GLY A 132 5.19 -12.70 -9.84
N ARG A 133 5.19 -12.50 -11.18
CA ARG A 133 6.41 -12.50 -12.01
C ARG A 133 7.35 -11.34 -11.67
N ILE A 134 6.80 -10.13 -11.51
CA ILE A 134 7.56 -8.94 -11.08
C ILE A 134 8.19 -9.18 -9.71
N CYS A 135 7.40 -9.61 -8.72
CA CYS A 135 7.89 -9.89 -7.38
C CYS A 135 8.96 -10.99 -7.35
N HIS A 136 8.81 -12.03 -8.19
CA HIS A 136 9.80 -13.10 -8.31
C HIS A 136 11.12 -12.59 -8.89
N ALA A 137 11.07 -11.78 -9.95
CA ALA A 137 12.26 -11.20 -10.57
C ALA A 137 13.02 -10.28 -9.60
N LEU A 138 12.30 -9.45 -8.85
CA LEU A 138 12.85 -8.54 -7.84
C LEU A 138 13.24 -9.25 -6.53
N LYS A 139 12.82 -10.50 -6.32
CA LYS A 139 12.96 -11.25 -5.05
C LYS A 139 12.33 -10.53 -3.85
N VAL A 140 11.16 -9.91 -4.07
CA VAL A 140 10.37 -9.23 -3.04
C VAL A 140 9.12 -10.03 -2.68
N PRO A 141 8.57 -9.87 -1.45
CA PRO A 141 7.36 -10.57 -1.04
C PRO A 141 6.15 -10.20 -1.90
N TYR A 142 5.53 -11.21 -2.52
CA TYR A 142 4.21 -11.11 -3.13
C TYR A 142 3.15 -11.42 -2.08
N MET A 143 2.23 -10.48 -1.80
CA MET A 143 1.38 -10.52 -0.61
C MET A 143 -0.07 -10.92 -0.88
N GLY A 144 -0.49 -11.02 -2.16
CA GLY A 144 -1.89 -11.29 -2.52
C GLY A 144 -2.82 -10.10 -2.21
N TYR A 145 -4.13 -10.35 -2.21
CA TYR A 145 -5.17 -9.30 -2.17
C TYR A 145 -5.37 -8.69 -0.78
N ALA A 146 -5.09 -9.45 0.27
CA ALA A 146 -5.25 -9.05 1.67
C ALA A 146 -4.29 -9.79 2.59
N GLY A 147 -3.98 -9.20 3.72
CA GLY A 147 -3.11 -9.81 4.72
C GLY A 147 -2.66 -8.84 5.80
N PHE A 148 -1.61 -9.22 6.52
CA PHE A 148 -1.05 -8.43 7.60
C PHE A 148 0.39 -8.03 7.33
N VAL A 149 0.72 -6.80 7.67
CA VAL A 149 2.10 -6.37 7.93
C VAL A 149 2.24 -6.17 9.43
N ARG A 150 3.06 -6.99 10.06
CA ARG A 150 3.32 -6.95 11.48
C ARG A 150 4.57 -6.12 11.74
N TRP A 151 4.40 -4.87 12.15
CA TRP A 151 5.48 -4.00 12.57
C TRP A 151 5.97 -4.46 13.94
N MET A 152 7.25 -4.78 14.06
CA MET A 152 7.86 -5.31 15.27
C MET A 152 9.00 -4.40 15.72
N PHE A 153 8.99 -4.03 17.00
CA PHE A 153 9.94 -3.08 17.57
C PHE A 153 10.67 -3.76 18.73
N ALA A 154 11.96 -4.03 18.51
CA ALA A 154 12.84 -4.57 19.55
C ALA A 154 13.56 -3.43 20.23
N TYR A 155 13.29 -3.27 21.53
CA TYR A 155 13.93 -2.24 22.35
C TYR A 155 15.33 -2.69 22.73
N GLU A 156 16.31 -1.84 22.44
CA GLU A 156 17.70 -2.04 22.83
C GLU A 156 18.13 -0.98 23.82
N LYS A 157 18.65 -1.42 24.95
CA LYS A 157 19.26 -0.59 25.97
C LYS A 157 20.64 -1.16 26.32
N ASP A 158 21.67 -0.34 26.27
CA ASP A 158 23.06 -0.73 26.57
C ASP A 158 23.52 -1.96 25.75
N GLY A 159 23.12 -2.03 24.46
CA GLY A 159 23.44 -3.12 23.56
C GLY A 159 22.72 -4.44 23.86
N LYS A 160 21.73 -4.45 24.76
CA LYS A 160 20.92 -5.61 25.10
C LYS A 160 19.46 -5.37 24.80
N ARG A 161 18.80 -6.42 24.27
CA ARG A 161 17.35 -6.39 24.06
C ARG A 161 16.64 -6.35 25.41
N SER A 162 15.85 -5.27 25.62
CA SER A 162 15.12 -5.05 26.88
C SER A 162 13.61 -5.28 26.76
N GLY A 163 13.09 -5.46 25.54
CA GLY A 163 11.68 -5.72 25.32
C GLY A 163 11.33 -5.81 23.83
N MET A 164 10.08 -6.15 23.55
CA MET A 164 9.54 -6.16 22.18
C MET A 164 8.07 -5.77 22.21
N SER A 165 7.68 -4.92 21.26
CA SER A 165 6.27 -4.65 20.96
C SER A 165 5.95 -4.96 19.51
N SER A 166 4.68 -5.09 19.19
CA SER A 166 4.24 -5.25 17.81
C SER A 166 2.95 -4.49 17.56
N LEU A 167 2.82 -3.99 16.32
CA LEU A 167 1.67 -3.25 15.83
C LEU A 167 1.21 -3.90 14.53
N PRO A 168 0.08 -4.62 14.53
CA PRO A 168 -0.45 -5.22 13.32
C PRO A 168 -1.13 -4.17 12.43
N MET A 169 -0.77 -4.17 11.15
CA MET A 169 -1.44 -3.45 10.07
C MET A 169 -2.15 -4.45 9.18
N TRP A 170 -3.46 -4.29 9.01
CA TRP A 170 -4.25 -5.00 8.02
C TRP A 170 -4.21 -4.24 6.71
N PHE A 171 -3.94 -4.96 5.63
CA PHE A 171 -4.14 -4.43 4.29
C PHE A 171 -5.18 -5.28 3.55
N HIS A 172 -6.00 -4.61 2.77
CA HIS A 172 -6.93 -5.22 1.83
C HIS A 172 -7.11 -4.22 0.71
N HIS A 173 -6.83 -4.62 -0.54
CA HIS A 173 -6.87 -3.66 -1.66
C HIS A 173 -8.19 -2.88 -1.71
N GLY A 174 -9.30 -3.56 -1.58
CA GLY A 174 -10.62 -2.95 -1.56
C GLY A 174 -11.63 -3.76 -2.37
N ALA A 175 -12.88 -3.37 -2.28
CA ALA A 175 -13.97 -3.97 -3.04
C ALA A 175 -15.15 -2.99 -3.14
N GLY A 176 -15.86 -3.02 -4.26
CA GLY A 176 -17.05 -2.20 -4.50
C GLY A 176 -16.71 -0.75 -4.84
N GLY A 177 -17.72 0.07 -5.06
CA GLY A 177 -17.57 1.49 -5.40
C GLY A 177 -17.66 2.40 -4.17
N GLY A 178 -16.90 3.49 -4.17
CA GLY A 178 -17.12 4.61 -3.24
C GLY A 178 -18.15 5.58 -3.82
N GLY A 179 -19.36 5.67 -3.26
CA GLY A 179 -20.30 6.71 -3.64
C GLY A 179 -19.72 8.11 -3.41
N GLU A 180 -20.13 9.10 -4.19
CA GLU A 180 -19.61 10.48 -4.08
C GLU A 180 -19.86 11.10 -2.70
N VAL A 181 -20.93 10.72 -2.01
CA VAL A 181 -21.28 11.22 -0.67
C VAL A 181 -20.44 10.53 0.42
N THR A 182 -20.43 9.19 0.43
CA THR A 182 -19.74 8.42 1.47
C THR A 182 -18.24 8.29 1.22
N LYS A 183 -17.79 8.52 -0.01
CA LYS A 183 -16.38 8.38 -0.44
C LYS A 183 -15.74 7.04 -0.04
N GLY A 184 -16.58 6.00 0.20
CA GLY A 184 -16.13 4.67 0.62
C GLY A 184 -15.73 4.56 2.10
N THR A 185 -15.98 5.56 2.93
CA THR A 185 -15.59 5.57 4.36
C THR A 185 -16.29 4.48 5.19
N ALA A 186 -17.46 3.98 4.74
CA ALA A 186 -18.14 2.84 5.38
C ALA A 186 -17.27 1.58 5.48
N ARG A 187 -16.19 1.49 4.70
CA ARG A 187 -15.21 0.42 4.77
C ARG A 187 -14.55 0.35 6.15
N ALA A 188 -14.20 1.49 6.75
CA ALA A 188 -13.57 1.52 8.07
C ALA A 188 -14.39 0.74 9.11
N GLN A 189 -15.70 0.94 9.13
CA GLN A 189 -16.62 0.24 10.03
C GLN A 189 -16.72 -1.26 9.72
N ARG A 190 -16.69 -1.64 8.44
CA ARG A 190 -16.85 -3.03 8.00
C ARG A 190 -15.63 -3.90 8.32
N GLU A 191 -14.43 -3.33 8.33
CA GLU A 191 -13.19 -4.08 8.55
C GLU A 191 -12.84 -4.23 10.03
N MET A 192 -13.18 -3.25 10.86
CA MET A 192 -12.81 -3.24 12.28
C MET A 192 -13.39 -4.43 13.07
N GLY A 193 -14.62 -4.84 12.77
CA GLY A 193 -15.27 -5.96 13.43
C GLY A 193 -14.61 -7.31 13.10
N PRO A 194 -14.49 -7.71 11.81
CA PRO A 194 -13.90 -8.98 11.41
C PRO A 194 -12.38 -9.09 11.66
N VAL A 195 -11.67 -7.96 11.75
CA VAL A 195 -10.20 -7.92 11.91
C VAL A 195 -9.84 -7.12 13.17
N PRO A 196 -10.24 -7.59 14.37
CA PRO A 196 -10.10 -6.80 15.61
C PRO A 196 -8.67 -6.63 16.07
N ASP A 197 -7.72 -7.42 15.59
CA ASP A 197 -6.33 -7.37 16.05
C ASP A 197 -5.51 -6.25 15.39
N ALA A 198 -5.97 -5.73 14.24
CA ALA A 198 -5.24 -4.66 13.56
C ALA A 198 -5.42 -3.32 14.27
N ARG A 199 -4.37 -2.51 14.25
CA ARG A 199 -4.40 -1.12 14.71
C ARG A 199 -4.33 -0.11 13.56
N ILE A 200 -3.80 -0.53 12.43
CA ILE A 200 -3.76 0.24 11.19
C ILE A 200 -4.47 -0.58 10.12
N TYR A 201 -5.37 0.04 9.38
CA TYR A 201 -6.10 -0.55 8.27
C TYR A 201 -5.83 0.27 7.03
N ILE A 202 -5.36 -0.36 5.97
CA ILE A 202 -5.04 0.31 4.72
C ILE A 202 -5.72 -0.35 3.52
N GLY A 203 -6.00 0.45 2.50
CA GLY A 203 -6.45 -0.05 1.21
C GLY A 203 -6.55 1.05 0.16
N GLY A 204 -6.87 0.66 -1.07
CA GLY A 204 -7.02 1.52 -2.24
C GLY A 204 -8.34 1.27 -2.96
N HIS A 205 -8.26 0.93 -4.26
CA HIS A 205 -9.34 0.51 -5.17
C HIS A 205 -10.28 1.64 -5.64
N ILE A 206 -10.72 2.49 -4.75
CA ILE A 206 -11.70 3.55 -5.08
C ILE A 206 -11.06 4.86 -5.52
N HIS A 207 -9.74 4.89 -5.62
CA HIS A 207 -8.94 6.06 -6.00
C HIS A 207 -9.28 7.31 -5.18
N ARG A 208 -9.64 7.16 -3.91
CA ARG A 208 -9.93 8.26 -2.97
C ARG A 208 -8.85 8.31 -1.91
N SER A 209 -8.70 9.50 -1.33
CA SER A 209 -7.87 9.67 -0.14
C SER A 209 -8.73 10.05 1.03
N TRP A 210 -8.65 9.29 2.10
CA TRP A 210 -9.22 9.64 3.39
C TRP A 210 -8.47 8.96 4.53
N ARG A 211 -8.55 9.58 5.67
CA ARG A 211 -8.03 9.11 6.94
C ARG A 211 -9.14 9.16 7.98
N ILE A 212 -9.29 8.09 8.75
CA ILE A 212 -10.20 8.03 9.88
C ILE A 212 -9.41 7.56 11.09
N ASP A 213 -9.39 8.38 12.12
CA ASP A 213 -8.91 7.99 13.44
C ASP A 213 -10.12 7.56 14.26
N ASP A 214 -10.04 6.37 14.85
CA ASP A 214 -11.08 5.81 15.69
C ASP A 214 -10.45 5.18 16.95
N ALA A 215 -11.25 4.72 17.88
CA ALA A 215 -10.80 4.09 19.09
C ALA A 215 -11.72 2.92 19.46
N ARG A 216 -11.13 1.86 19.98
CA ARG A 216 -11.87 0.72 20.48
C ARG A 216 -11.56 0.44 21.94
N ILE A 217 -12.54 -0.11 22.64
CA ILE A 217 -12.38 -0.60 24.02
C ILE A 217 -11.77 -1.99 23.96
N LYS A 218 -10.77 -2.24 24.78
CA LYS A 218 -10.07 -3.52 24.90
C LYS A 218 -10.01 -3.96 26.35
N LEU A 219 -10.42 -5.20 26.59
CA LEU A 219 -10.20 -5.87 27.87
C LEU A 219 -8.87 -6.64 27.79
N THR A 220 -7.92 -6.30 28.66
CA THR A 220 -6.66 -7.03 28.75
C THR A 220 -6.86 -8.36 29.47
N GLN A 221 -5.93 -9.31 29.31
CA GLN A 221 -5.96 -10.60 30.05
C GLN A 221 -5.90 -10.41 31.57
N ALA A 222 -5.32 -9.31 32.05
CA ALA A 222 -5.29 -8.95 33.47
C ALA A 222 -6.59 -8.27 33.96
N GLY A 223 -7.68 -8.26 33.15
CA GLY A 223 -8.97 -7.68 33.53
C GLY A 223 -9.01 -6.14 33.45
N LYS A 224 -8.00 -5.48 32.92
CA LYS A 224 -7.98 -4.02 32.79
C LYS A 224 -8.64 -3.57 31.50
N VAL A 225 -9.57 -2.61 31.60
CA VAL A 225 -10.16 -1.94 30.45
C VAL A 225 -9.22 -0.82 29.97
N THR A 226 -8.93 -0.80 28.68
CA THR A 226 -8.09 0.21 28.03
C THR A 226 -8.75 0.69 26.74
N THR A 227 -8.36 1.88 26.28
CA THR A 227 -8.72 2.39 24.96
C THR A 227 -7.52 2.24 24.04
N GLU A 228 -7.76 1.75 22.84
CA GLU A 228 -6.74 1.55 21.82
C GLU A 228 -7.12 2.33 20.56
N ARG A 229 -6.24 3.24 20.12
CA ARG A 229 -6.43 3.99 18.87
C ARG A 229 -6.30 3.08 17.68
N THR A 230 -7.16 3.25 16.68
CA THR A 230 -7.06 2.65 15.35
C THR A 230 -6.98 3.74 14.28
N LEU A 231 -6.28 3.44 13.20
CA LEU A 231 -6.09 4.34 12.07
C LEU A 231 -6.52 3.62 10.79
N HIS A 232 -7.44 4.22 10.04
CA HIS A 232 -7.90 3.71 8.77
C HIS A 232 -7.49 4.67 7.65
N LEU A 233 -6.86 4.13 6.61
CA LEU A 233 -6.38 4.88 5.45
C LEU A 233 -6.96 4.30 4.16
N CYS A 234 -7.54 5.15 3.35
CA CYS A 234 -7.68 4.90 1.93
C CYS A 234 -6.52 5.61 1.23
N ILE A 235 -5.62 4.83 0.66
CA ILE A 235 -4.43 5.34 -0.01
C ILE A 235 -4.85 5.95 -1.34
N PRO A 236 -4.42 7.19 -1.66
CA PRO A 236 -4.73 7.81 -2.94
C PRO A 236 -4.07 7.05 -4.10
N THR A 237 -4.63 7.23 -5.28
CA THR A 237 -4.09 6.69 -6.53
C THR A 237 -2.90 7.52 -7.05
N LEU A 238 -2.13 6.94 -7.95
CA LEU A 238 -1.18 7.68 -8.80
C LEU A 238 -1.70 7.85 -10.25
N LYS A 239 -2.93 7.41 -10.51
CA LYS A 239 -3.60 7.56 -11.80
C LYS A 239 -4.35 8.89 -11.85
N ASP A 240 -3.82 9.86 -12.59
CA ASP A 240 -4.42 11.19 -12.81
C ASP A 240 -5.31 11.17 -14.05
N GLU A 241 -6.60 10.95 -13.83
CA GLU A 241 -7.61 10.82 -14.91
C GLU A 241 -8.48 12.06 -15.07
N PHE A 242 -8.17 13.15 -14.37
CA PHE A 242 -9.00 14.34 -14.45
C PHE A 242 -8.48 15.33 -15.48
N ASP A 243 -9.23 15.48 -16.59
CA ASP A 243 -9.02 16.52 -17.60
C ASP A 243 -10.32 17.30 -17.82
N LEU A 244 -10.28 18.63 -17.61
CA LEU A 244 -11.43 19.53 -17.82
C LEU A 244 -11.92 19.55 -19.28
N ARG A 245 -11.14 19.07 -20.24
CA ARG A 245 -11.49 19.07 -21.66
C ARG A 245 -12.43 17.94 -22.06
N GLY A 246 -12.63 16.96 -21.17
CA GLY A 246 -13.46 15.78 -21.40
C GLY A 246 -12.90 14.54 -20.72
N GLY A 247 -13.33 13.37 -21.17
CA GLY A 247 -12.91 12.09 -20.62
C GLY A 247 -13.86 11.54 -19.57
N TYR A 248 -13.67 10.26 -19.26
CA TYR A 248 -14.61 9.46 -18.45
C TYR A 248 -14.97 10.09 -17.11
N HIS A 249 -13.99 10.68 -16.41
CA HIS A 249 -14.25 11.25 -15.07
C HIS A 249 -15.13 12.50 -15.17
N VAL A 250 -14.85 13.40 -16.10
CA VAL A 250 -15.62 14.64 -16.29
C VAL A 250 -17.03 14.31 -16.78
N GLU A 251 -17.16 13.43 -17.76
CA GLU A 251 -18.46 13.01 -18.31
C GLU A 251 -19.35 12.29 -17.29
N LYS A 252 -18.75 11.60 -16.31
CA LYS A 252 -19.45 10.95 -15.18
C LYS A 252 -19.64 11.87 -13.97
N GLY A 253 -19.33 13.16 -14.09
CA GLY A 253 -19.47 14.10 -12.97
C GLY A 253 -18.55 13.77 -11.78
N ARG A 254 -17.40 13.14 -12.01
CA ARG A 254 -16.44 12.85 -10.96
C ARG A 254 -15.47 14.02 -10.79
N TRP A 255 -15.13 14.32 -9.56
CA TRP A 255 -14.24 15.42 -9.20
C TRP A 255 -12.76 15.02 -9.22
N PRO A 256 -11.82 15.99 -9.33
CA PRO A 256 -10.39 15.75 -9.16
C PRO A 256 -10.12 14.99 -7.86
N ARG A 257 -9.07 14.20 -7.88
CA ARG A 257 -8.65 13.39 -6.73
C ARG A 257 -7.26 13.80 -6.28
N VAL A 258 -7.00 13.61 -5.01
CA VAL A 258 -5.62 13.68 -4.50
C VAL A 258 -4.86 12.50 -5.08
N ILE A 259 -3.70 12.76 -5.67
CA ILE A 259 -2.77 11.74 -6.16
C ILE A 259 -1.55 11.68 -5.26
N GLY A 260 -0.98 10.48 -5.06
CA GLY A 260 0.18 10.27 -4.20
C GLY A 260 0.10 8.99 -3.38
N GLY A 261 0.52 9.08 -2.13
CA GLY A 261 0.53 7.99 -1.16
C GLY A 261 0.36 8.49 0.27
N TYR A 262 0.77 7.65 1.22
CA TYR A 262 0.91 8.04 2.62
C TYR A 262 2.29 7.72 3.14
N TRP A 263 2.85 8.63 3.93
CA TRP A 263 3.96 8.37 4.84
C TRP A 263 3.41 7.84 6.15
N LEU A 264 3.69 6.59 6.50
CA LEU A 264 3.41 5.99 7.80
C LEU A 264 4.65 6.17 8.66
N ARG A 265 4.54 6.96 9.71
CA ARG A 265 5.62 7.26 10.65
C ARG A 265 5.40 6.52 11.95
N PHE A 266 6.48 5.93 12.46
CA PHE A 266 6.59 5.38 13.79
C PHE A 266 7.64 6.14 14.58
N TRP A 267 7.42 6.31 15.89
CA TRP A 267 8.41 6.86 16.79
C TRP A 267 8.28 6.28 18.19
N HIS A 268 9.39 6.28 18.91
CA HIS A 268 9.43 5.85 20.30
C HIS A 268 9.20 7.06 21.21
N ASP A 269 8.09 7.06 21.94
CA ASP A 269 7.77 8.06 22.94
C ASP A 269 8.46 7.73 24.26
N ASN A 270 9.52 8.47 24.57
CA ASN A 270 10.30 8.28 25.80
C ASN A 270 9.52 8.60 27.08
N MET A 271 8.38 9.27 26.99
CA MET A 271 7.57 9.73 28.14
C MET A 271 6.62 8.64 28.65
N ASN A 272 6.33 7.59 27.89
CA ASN A 272 5.32 6.58 28.18
C ASN A 272 5.86 5.15 28.15
N ASP A 273 6.93 4.84 28.87
CA ASP A 273 7.46 3.48 29.01
C ASP A 273 7.26 2.55 27.80
N ALA A 274 8.14 2.68 26.81
CA ALA A 274 8.30 1.70 25.74
C ALA A 274 7.11 1.58 24.74
N ARG A 275 6.30 2.60 24.53
CA ARG A 275 5.30 2.59 23.45
C ARG A 275 5.88 3.16 22.18
N VAL A 276 5.64 2.46 21.07
CA VAL A 276 5.79 3.02 19.73
C VAL A 276 4.46 3.64 19.33
N GLU A 277 4.51 4.92 19.05
CA GLU A 277 3.41 5.67 18.50
C GLU A 277 3.50 5.67 16.96
N PHE A 278 2.39 5.98 16.31
CA PHE A 278 2.31 6.01 14.87
C PHE A 278 1.38 7.11 14.40
N ASP A 279 1.69 7.62 13.21
CA ASP A 279 0.85 8.58 12.49
C ASP A 279 1.02 8.42 10.99
N ALA A 280 0.10 9.00 10.20
CA ALA A 280 0.21 9.01 8.76
C ALA A 280 -0.05 10.39 8.19
N SER A 281 0.74 10.78 7.20
CA SER A 281 0.58 12.03 6.44
C SER A 281 0.58 11.75 4.94
N LEU A 282 -0.08 12.60 4.16
CA LEU A 282 -0.07 12.49 2.71
C LEU A 282 1.36 12.64 2.16
N ALA A 283 1.69 11.79 1.20
CA ALA A 283 2.89 11.84 0.38
C ALA A 283 2.48 12.36 -1.01
N LEU A 284 2.86 13.61 -1.32
CA LEU A 284 2.46 14.33 -2.53
C LEU A 284 3.66 14.77 -3.36
#